data_06634fa198f236e05a75871e14d91291
#
_entry.id   06634fa198f236e05a75871e14d91291
#
_cell.length_a   1.000
_cell.length_b   1.000
_cell.length_c   1.000
_cell.angle_alpha   90.00
_cell.angle_beta   90.00
_cell.angle_gamma   90.00
#
_symmetry.space_group_name_H-M   'P 1'
#
loop_
_entity.id
_entity.type
_entity.pdbx_description
1 polymer ?
#
loop_
_entity_poly.entity_id
_entity_poly.type
_entity_poly.pdbx_seq_one_letter_code
_entity_poly.pdbx_strand_id
1 'polypeptide(L)'
;DQLSELLKAAMALLMWGGQVHIISTHDGVDNPFNELINDVRAGKKPYSVHRITFDEAVEQGLYRRICLRLGKDWTPQGEAAWCKEIRDFYGEDASEELDCIPKNGGGKWLNRALIESRMTPYTPVIRYDQTDDFGLLPEPRRATEVADWIADTLQPLLDGLDKTCVSFVGEDFARSGDRTVIVPLLQSKDLILKPPFVLELGNMPFAQQEQIMQHLLAKLPNLRGAALDARGNG
;
A
#
# COMPACT_ATOMS: atom_id res chain seq x y z
N ASP A 1 7.19 -3.74 -6.05
CA ASP A 1 7.18 -2.36 -6.54
C ASP A 1 8.02 -2.26 -7.81
N GLN A 2 7.37 -1.89 -8.93
CA GLN A 2 7.99 -1.87 -10.27
C GLN A 2 9.24 -0.97 -10.35
N LEU A 3 9.25 0.17 -9.64
CA LEU A 3 10.42 1.06 -9.64
C LEU A 3 11.61 0.43 -8.93
N SER A 4 11.40 -0.26 -7.81
CA SER A 4 12.47 -0.95 -7.09
C SER A 4 13.08 -2.09 -7.92
N GLU A 5 12.26 -2.81 -8.69
CA GLU A 5 12.74 -3.87 -9.60
C GLU A 5 13.52 -3.28 -10.79
N LEU A 6 13.02 -2.20 -11.38
CA LEU A 6 13.72 -1.49 -12.45
C LEU A 6 15.08 -0.99 -11.98
N LEU A 7 15.16 -0.41 -10.77
CA LEU A 7 16.40 0.06 -10.18
C LEU A 7 17.40 -1.10 -9.97
N LYS A 8 16.94 -2.25 -9.45
CA LYS A 8 17.80 -3.43 -9.31
C LYS A 8 18.36 -3.89 -10.65
N ALA A 9 17.52 -3.95 -11.68
CA ALA A 9 17.96 -4.32 -13.03
C ALA A 9 18.97 -3.32 -13.61
N ALA A 10 18.74 -2.03 -13.45
CA ALA A 10 19.65 -0.98 -13.90
C ALA A 10 21.02 -1.03 -13.19
N MET A 11 21.02 -1.39 -11.89
CA MET A 11 22.28 -1.53 -11.13
C MET A 11 23.21 -2.63 -11.64
N ALA A 12 22.66 -3.66 -12.28
CA ALA A 12 23.48 -4.70 -12.91
C ALA A 12 24.39 -4.13 -14.03
N LEU A 13 23.99 -3.04 -14.67
CA LEU A 13 24.79 -2.38 -15.71
C LEU A 13 26.04 -1.68 -15.16
N LEU A 14 26.07 -1.32 -13.89
CA LEU A 14 27.23 -0.71 -13.23
C LEU A 14 28.43 -1.65 -13.16
N MET A 15 28.22 -2.96 -13.16
CA MET A 15 29.28 -3.96 -13.13
C MET A 15 30.19 -3.89 -14.38
N TRP A 16 29.68 -3.30 -15.47
CA TRP A 16 30.41 -3.12 -16.72
C TRP A 16 31.03 -1.71 -16.87
N GLY A 17 31.14 -0.93 -15.79
CA GLY A 17 31.67 0.44 -15.82
C GLY A 17 30.68 1.47 -16.36
N GLY A 18 29.39 1.14 -16.45
CA GLY A 18 28.33 2.07 -16.85
C GLY A 18 27.97 3.10 -15.78
N GLN A 19 27.15 4.05 -16.14
CA GLN A 19 26.54 5.04 -15.24
C GLN A 19 25.02 4.90 -15.27
N VAL A 20 24.39 5.04 -14.12
CA VAL A 20 22.93 5.05 -14.01
C VAL A 20 22.49 6.44 -13.56
N HIS A 21 21.67 7.07 -14.38
CA HIS A 21 21.04 8.35 -14.08
C HIS A 21 19.53 8.14 -13.90
N ILE A 22 19.00 8.53 -12.73
CA ILE A 22 17.58 8.45 -12.42
C ILE A 22 17.05 9.86 -12.40
N ILE A 23 16.14 10.16 -13.32
CA ILE A 23 15.54 11.48 -13.49
C ILE A 23 14.03 11.32 -13.31
N SER A 24 13.46 12.02 -12.34
CA SER A 24 12.03 12.00 -12.06
C SER A 24 11.60 13.25 -11.30
N THR A 25 10.31 13.50 -11.26
CA THR A 25 9.65 14.38 -10.26
C THR A 25 9.17 13.57 -9.07
N HIS A 26 8.79 14.23 -7.99
CA HIS A 26 8.21 13.56 -6.84
C HIS A 26 6.76 13.14 -7.13
N ASP A 27 6.29 12.14 -6.41
CA ASP A 27 4.91 11.68 -6.37
C ASP A 27 4.60 11.27 -4.93
N GLY A 28 4.59 12.26 -4.05
CA GLY A 28 4.43 12.11 -2.62
C GLY A 28 5.69 11.67 -1.86
N VAL A 29 5.66 11.85 -0.54
CA VAL A 29 6.80 11.54 0.35
C VAL A 29 7.10 10.04 0.44
N ASP A 30 6.09 9.19 0.25
CA ASP A 30 6.22 7.73 0.36
C ASP A 30 6.54 7.06 -1.00
N ASN A 31 6.90 7.84 -2.01
CA ASN A 31 7.29 7.29 -3.31
C ASN A 31 8.72 6.73 -3.24
N PRO A 32 9.01 5.57 -3.85
CA PRO A 32 10.34 4.96 -3.86
C PRO A 32 11.45 5.88 -4.40
N PHE A 33 11.13 6.83 -5.31
CA PHE A 33 12.07 7.83 -5.76
C PHE A 33 12.49 8.78 -4.63
N ASN A 34 11.53 9.24 -3.83
CA ASN A 34 11.81 10.09 -2.67
C ASN A 34 12.56 9.31 -1.57
N GLU A 35 12.21 8.03 -1.34
CA GLU A 35 12.94 7.17 -0.40
C GLU A 35 14.40 7.00 -0.83
N LEU A 36 14.64 6.78 -2.13
CA LEU A 36 16.00 6.69 -2.68
C LEU A 36 16.80 7.99 -2.43
N ILE A 37 16.19 9.15 -2.69
CA ILE A 37 16.82 10.45 -2.44
C ILE A 37 17.18 10.60 -0.96
N ASN A 38 16.27 10.25 -0.06
CA ASN A 38 16.49 10.32 1.38
C ASN A 38 17.59 9.37 1.84
N ASP A 39 17.67 8.17 1.30
CA ASP A 39 18.73 7.21 1.58
C ASP A 39 20.11 7.73 1.11
N VAL A 40 20.17 8.39 -0.06
CA VAL A 40 21.41 9.02 -0.53
C VAL A 40 21.81 10.17 0.37
N ARG A 41 20.88 11.05 0.74
CA ARG A 41 21.13 12.17 1.67
C ARG A 41 21.58 11.70 3.06
N ALA A 42 21.07 10.56 3.50
CA ALA A 42 21.48 9.91 4.75
C ALA A 42 22.82 9.14 4.65
N GLY A 43 23.49 9.16 3.50
CA GLY A 43 24.76 8.45 3.27
C GLY A 43 24.66 6.93 3.16
N LYS A 44 23.45 6.38 3.05
CA LYS A 44 23.22 4.93 2.93
C LYS A 44 23.53 4.39 1.52
N LYS A 45 23.56 5.27 0.53
CA LYS A 45 23.82 4.90 -0.87
C LYS A 45 24.85 5.84 -1.49
N PRO A 46 25.78 5.31 -2.31
CA PRO A 46 26.91 6.08 -2.86
C PRO A 46 26.54 6.81 -4.16
N TYR A 47 25.45 7.56 -4.16
CA TYR A 47 25.01 8.33 -5.31
C TYR A 47 25.10 9.83 -5.03
N SER A 48 25.01 10.66 -6.07
CA SER A 48 24.83 12.10 -5.97
C SER A 48 23.36 12.46 -6.21
N VAL A 49 22.86 13.47 -5.50
CA VAL A 49 21.53 14.04 -5.74
C VAL A 49 21.68 15.41 -6.35
N HIS A 50 21.06 15.62 -7.51
CA HIS A 50 20.98 16.91 -8.18
C HIS A 50 19.51 17.35 -8.16
N ARG A 51 19.23 18.52 -7.62
CA ARG A 51 17.91 19.14 -7.63
C ARG A 51 17.96 20.38 -8.50
N ILE A 52 17.02 20.52 -9.40
CA ILE A 52 16.86 21.71 -10.26
C ILE A 52 15.39 22.10 -10.19
N THR A 53 15.10 23.24 -9.59
CA THR A 53 13.75 23.80 -9.54
C THR A 53 13.44 24.58 -10.83
N PHE A 54 12.15 24.81 -11.05
CA PHE A 54 11.70 25.64 -12.16
C PHE A 54 12.29 27.06 -12.09
N ASP A 55 12.29 27.67 -10.91
CA ASP A 55 12.82 29.03 -10.73
C ASP A 55 14.31 29.08 -11.01
N GLU A 56 15.10 28.12 -10.50
CA GLU A 56 16.54 28.01 -10.83
C GLU A 56 16.78 27.85 -12.33
N ALA A 57 15.95 27.05 -13.01
CA ALA A 57 16.05 26.88 -14.45
C ALA A 57 15.72 28.18 -15.23
N VAL A 58 14.72 28.92 -14.74
CA VAL A 58 14.37 30.24 -15.32
C VAL A 58 15.49 31.24 -15.13
N GLU A 59 16.06 31.35 -13.94
CA GLU A 59 17.22 32.19 -13.62
C GLU A 59 18.42 31.85 -14.50
N GLN A 60 18.61 30.58 -14.81
CA GLN A 60 19.66 30.10 -15.72
C GLN A 60 19.32 30.30 -17.21
N GLY A 61 18.21 30.97 -17.50
CA GLY A 61 17.84 31.40 -18.86
C GLY A 61 16.99 30.39 -19.66
N LEU A 62 16.22 29.54 -18.97
CA LEU A 62 15.32 28.57 -19.62
C LEU A 62 14.39 29.27 -20.61
N TYR A 63 13.68 30.34 -20.22
CA TYR A 63 12.74 31.03 -21.06
C TYR A 63 13.42 31.75 -22.23
N ARG A 64 14.64 32.31 -22.04
CA ARG A 64 15.44 32.89 -23.10
C ARG A 64 15.76 31.86 -24.19
N ARG A 65 16.12 30.66 -23.82
CA ARG A 65 16.41 29.56 -24.77
C ARG A 65 15.16 29.13 -25.53
N ILE A 66 14.00 29.10 -24.83
CA ILE A 66 12.72 28.82 -25.48
C ILE A 66 12.38 29.88 -26.49
N CYS A 67 12.49 31.17 -26.14
CA CYS A 67 12.27 32.28 -27.06
C CYS A 67 13.18 32.20 -28.28
N LEU A 68 14.48 31.99 -28.07
CA LEU A 68 15.46 31.85 -29.18
C LEU A 68 15.08 30.70 -30.13
N ARG A 69 14.66 29.54 -29.56
CA ARG A 69 14.28 28.39 -30.39
C ARG A 69 12.98 28.62 -31.15
N LEU A 70 12.07 29.42 -30.62
CA LEU A 70 10.80 29.76 -31.25
C LEU A 70 10.86 31.02 -32.14
N GLY A 71 12.02 31.65 -32.26
CA GLY A 71 12.19 32.91 -33.01
C GLY A 71 11.43 34.08 -32.38
N LYS A 72 11.23 34.11 -31.07
CA LYS A 72 10.57 35.18 -30.34
C LYS A 72 11.57 36.04 -29.59
N ASP A 73 11.26 37.33 -29.45
CA ASP A 73 12.06 38.21 -28.61
C ASP A 73 11.81 37.91 -27.14
N TRP A 74 12.89 37.81 -26.36
CA TRP A 74 12.80 37.70 -24.93
C TRP A 74 12.55 39.06 -24.28
N THR A 75 11.62 39.13 -23.35
CA THR A 75 11.40 40.29 -22.48
C THR A 75 11.15 39.84 -21.03
N PRO A 76 11.55 40.65 -20.01
CA PRO A 76 11.28 40.34 -18.63
C PRO A 76 9.78 40.15 -18.31
N GLN A 77 8.93 40.95 -18.94
CA GLN A 77 7.47 40.87 -18.80
C GLN A 77 6.93 39.60 -19.40
N GLY A 78 7.43 39.17 -20.55
CA GLY A 78 7.08 37.90 -21.19
C GLY A 78 7.49 36.69 -20.35
N GLU A 79 8.68 36.74 -19.76
CA GLU A 79 9.16 35.68 -18.82
C GLU A 79 8.27 35.59 -17.60
N ALA A 80 7.95 36.71 -16.95
CA ALA A 80 7.09 36.72 -15.77
C ALA A 80 5.66 36.20 -16.07
N ALA A 81 5.10 36.59 -17.22
CA ALA A 81 3.79 36.10 -17.66
C ALA A 81 3.81 34.60 -17.95
N TRP A 82 4.83 34.09 -18.61
CA TRP A 82 5.01 32.69 -18.89
C TRP A 82 5.22 31.86 -17.61
N CYS A 83 6.04 32.34 -16.68
CA CYS A 83 6.22 31.68 -15.38
C CYS A 83 4.89 31.55 -14.60
N LYS A 84 4.09 32.65 -14.66
CA LYS A 84 2.77 32.62 -14.01
C LYS A 84 1.86 31.60 -14.68
N GLU A 85 1.81 31.58 -16.03
CA GLU A 85 0.99 30.61 -16.77
C GLU A 85 1.35 29.15 -16.43
N ILE A 86 2.64 28.83 -16.36
CA ILE A 86 3.12 27.49 -16.00
C ILE A 86 2.70 27.15 -14.55
N ARG A 87 2.89 28.05 -13.58
CA ARG A 87 2.49 27.79 -12.20
C ARG A 87 0.97 27.67 -12.04
N ASP A 88 0.20 28.47 -12.76
CA ASP A 88 -1.27 28.36 -12.77
C ASP A 88 -1.74 27.04 -13.39
N PHE A 89 -1.04 26.54 -14.42
CA PHE A 89 -1.33 25.24 -15.04
C PHE A 89 -1.14 24.07 -14.08
N TYR A 90 -0.04 24.06 -13.34
CA TYR A 90 0.22 23.00 -12.38
C TYR A 90 -0.59 23.15 -11.09
N GLY A 91 -1.01 24.36 -10.73
CA GLY A 91 -1.85 24.62 -9.57
C GLY A 91 -1.30 24.01 -8.29
N GLU A 92 -2.08 23.11 -7.68
CA GLU A 92 -1.68 22.42 -6.45
C GLU A 92 -0.48 21.47 -6.64
N ASP A 93 -0.20 21.03 -7.85
CA ASP A 93 0.92 20.13 -8.13
C ASP A 93 2.24 20.88 -8.35
N ALA A 94 2.22 22.21 -8.39
CA ALA A 94 3.40 23.04 -8.64
C ALA A 94 4.54 22.79 -7.63
N SER A 95 4.24 22.46 -6.38
CA SER A 95 5.25 22.17 -5.36
C SER A 95 6.07 20.91 -5.68
N GLU A 96 5.46 19.88 -6.24
CA GLU A 96 6.16 18.66 -6.64
C GLU A 96 6.83 18.80 -7.98
N GLU A 97 6.09 19.27 -8.98
CA GLU A 97 6.53 19.31 -10.38
C GLU A 97 7.54 20.42 -10.66
N LEU A 98 7.38 21.57 -10.02
CA LEU A 98 8.21 22.75 -10.27
C LEU A 98 9.25 23.01 -9.18
N ASP A 99 8.91 22.77 -7.91
CA ASP A 99 9.78 23.14 -6.80
C ASP A 99 10.54 21.93 -6.19
N CYS A 100 10.29 20.70 -6.71
CA CYS A 100 10.90 19.46 -6.24
C CYS A 100 10.65 19.23 -4.73
N ILE A 101 9.45 19.54 -4.25
CA ILE A 101 9.04 19.35 -2.85
C ILE A 101 7.96 18.29 -2.81
N PRO A 102 8.25 17.08 -2.28
CA PRO A 102 7.27 16.02 -2.22
C PRO A 102 6.10 16.40 -1.31
N LYS A 103 4.88 16.15 -1.76
CA LYS A 103 3.67 16.40 -0.99
C LYS A 103 3.49 15.37 0.13
N ASN A 104 3.09 15.83 1.29
CA ASN A 104 2.60 14.96 2.34
C ASN A 104 1.18 14.49 2.00
N GLY A 105 1.04 13.23 1.59
CA GLY A 105 -0.28 12.62 1.37
C GLY A 105 -0.93 12.91 0.02
N GLY A 106 -0.17 13.32 -0.99
CA GLY A 106 -0.68 13.53 -2.36
C GLY A 106 -1.32 12.26 -2.92
N GLY A 107 -2.61 12.33 -3.26
CA GLY A 107 -3.35 11.28 -3.97
C GLY A 107 -3.71 10.03 -3.18
N LYS A 108 -3.23 9.83 -1.96
CA LYS A 108 -3.57 8.66 -1.16
C LYS A 108 -4.79 8.95 -0.29
N TRP A 109 -5.82 8.12 -0.40
CA TRP A 109 -7.02 8.16 0.45
C TRP A 109 -6.68 8.16 1.94
N LEU A 110 -5.66 7.39 2.33
CA LEU A 110 -5.11 7.32 3.68
C LEU A 110 -3.61 7.59 3.63
N ASN A 111 -3.14 8.64 4.29
CA ASN A 111 -1.71 8.86 4.44
C ASN A 111 -1.11 7.96 5.53
N ARG A 112 0.19 7.69 5.43
CA ARG A 112 0.91 6.81 6.35
C ARG A 112 0.77 7.24 7.81
N ALA A 113 0.87 8.53 8.09
CA ALA A 113 0.76 9.05 9.46
C ALA A 113 -0.63 8.75 10.07
N LEU A 114 -1.70 8.85 9.28
CA LEU A 114 -3.05 8.48 9.72
C LEU A 114 -3.16 6.97 9.98
N ILE A 115 -2.61 6.14 9.10
CA ILE A 115 -2.56 4.69 9.28
C ILE A 115 -1.81 4.35 10.56
N GLU A 116 -0.57 4.83 10.71
CA GLU A 116 0.28 4.59 11.89
C GLU A 116 -0.38 5.05 13.19
N SER A 117 -1.08 6.20 13.18
CA SER A 117 -1.83 6.69 14.35
C SER A 117 -2.99 5.79 14.79
N ARG A 118 -3.43 4.89 13.90
CA ARG A 118 -4.53 3.93 14.14
C ARG A 118 -4.05 2.50 14.32
N MET A 119 -2.76 2.22 14.06
CA MET A 119 -2.20 0.90 14.31
C MET A 119 -2.20 0.60 15.80
N THR A 120 -2.66 -0.60 16.14
CA THR A 120 -2.59 -1.10 17.51
C THR A 120 -1.73 -2.36 17.54
N PRO A 121 -0.70 -2.43 18.41
CA PRO A 121 0.15 -3.63 18.50
C PRO A 121 -0.56 -4.80 19.19
N TYR A 122 -1.80 -4.61 19.64
CA TYR A 122 -2.50 -5.56 20.51
C TYR A 122 -3.56 -6.41 19.79
N THR A 123 -3.81 -6.17 18.50
CA THR A 123 -4.72 -7.03 17.73
C THR A 123 -4.02 -8.34 17.40
N PRO A 124 -4.49 -9.49 17.94
CA PRO A 124 -3.85 -10.78 17.67
C PRO A 124 -4.03 -11.17 16.20
N VAL A 125 -2.95 -11.66 15.60
CA VAL A 125 -2.97 -12.27 14.26
C VAL A 125 -2.86 -13.78 14.46
N ILE A 126 -3.91 -14.49 14.08
CA ILE A 126 -4.00 -15.94 14.18
C ILE A 126 -3.65 -16.53 12.83
N ARG A 127 -2.61 -17.34 12.78
CA ARG A 127 -2.14 -17.98 11.55
C ARG A 127 -2.46 -19.46 11.54
N TYR A 128 -3.03 -19.92 10.44
CA TYR A 128 -3.26 -21.33 10.19
C TYR A 128 -2.74 -21.70 8.81
N ASP A 129 -1.52 -22.20 8.79
CA ASP A 129 -0.82 -22.60 7.57
C ASP A 129 -0.91 -24.10 7.38
N GLN A 130 -1.21 -24.52 6.16
CA GLN A 130 -1.21 -25.91 5.75
C GLN A 130 -0.05 -26.22 4.79
N THR A 131 0.35 -27.48 4.78
CA THR A 131 1.33 -28.00 3.82
C THR A 131 0.66 -28.35 2.48
N ASP A 132 1.45 -28.52 1.42
CA ASP A 132 0.94 -28.95 0.11
C ASP A 132 0.25 -30.31 0.20
N ASP A 133 0.76 -31.21 1.06
CA ASP A 133 0.19 -32.55 1.27
C ASP A 133 -1.21 -32.51 1.90
N PHE A 134 -1.55 -31.46 2.64
CA PHE A 134 -2.88 -31.32 3.22
C PHE A 134 -3.97 -31.28 2.13
N GLY A 135 -3.71 -30.58 1.02
CA GLY A 135 -4.61 -30.54 -0.13
C GLY A 135 -4.87 -31.90 -0.79
N LEU A 136 -3.96 -32.85 -0.61
CA LEU A 136 -4.06 -34.21 -1.16
C LEU A 136 -4.85 -35.17 -0.25
N LEU A 137 -5.10 -34.79 1.00
CA LEU A 137 -5.89 -35.60 1.92
C LEU A 137 -7.36 -35.69 1.47
N PRO A 138 -8.05 -36.80 1.77
CA PRO A 138 -9.50 -36.90 1.56
C PRO A 138 -10.23 -35.76 2.27
N GLU A 139 -11.25 -35.22 1.61
CA GLU A 139 -12.02 -34.07 2.11
C GLU A 139 -12.56 -34.28 3.54
N PRO A 140 -13.16 -35.44 3.94
CA PRO A 140 -13.63 -35.64 5.31
C PRO A 140 -12.53 -35.53 6.37
N ARG A 141 -11.31 -35.94 6.05
CA ARG A 141 -10.17 -35.80 6.96
C ARG A 141 -9.76 -34.34 7.13
N ARG A 142 -9.65 -33.59 6.03
CA ARG A 142 -9.38 -32.15 6.10
C ARG A 142 -10.44 -31.41 6.90
N ALA A 143 -11.72 -31.74 6.67
CA ALA A 143 -12.82 -31.15 7.42
C ALA A 143 -12.74 -31.44 8.92
N THR A 144 -12.33 -32.64 9.32
CA THR A 144 -12.13 -32.99 10.73
C THR A 144 -10.97 -32.20 11.34
N GLU A 145 -9.81 -32.16 10.68
CA GLU A 145 -8.64 -31.42 11.19
C GLU A 145 -8.94 -29.93 11.35
N VAL A 146 -9.70 -29.35 10.43
CA VAL A 146 -10.13 -27.94 10.54
C VAL A 146 -11.17 -27.75 11.64
N ALA A 147 -12.10 -28.72 11.84
CA ALA A 147 -13.06 -28.65 12.93
C ALA A 147 -12.38 -28.69 14.31
N ASP A 148 -11.36 -29.54 14.45
CA ASP A 148 -10.56 -29.62 15.69
C ASP A 148 -9.82 -28.30 15.93
N TRP A 149 -9.17 -27.74 14.91
CA TRP A 149 -8.52 -26.44 15.01
C TRP A 149 -9.51 -25.30 15.35
N ILE A 150 -10.71 -25.32 14.76
CA ILE A 150 -11.77 -24.36 15.09
C ILE A 150 -12.13 -24.48 16.58
N ALA A 151 -12.34 -25.70 17.08
CA ALA A 151 -12.71 -25.93 18.47
C ALA A 151 -11.62 -25.47 19.44
N ASP A 152 -10.37 -25.76 19.14
CA ASP A 152 -9.23 -25.51 20.04
C ASP A 152 -8.73 -24.06 19.98
N THR A 153 -8.79 -23.42 18.80
CA THR A 153 -8.18 -22.11 18.60
C THR A 153 -9.19 -20.99 18.35
N LEU A 154 -10.13 -21.19 17.44
CA LEU A 154 -11.04 -20.12 17.00
C LEU A 154 -12.22 -19.94 17.95
N GLN A 155 -12.82 -21.04 18.42
CA GLN A 155 -14.00 -20.98 19.30
C GLN A 155 -13.75 -20.22 20.61
N PRO A 156 -12.62 -20.42 21.33
CA PRO A 156 -12.33 -19.65 22.53
C PRO A 156 -12.23 -18.15 22.30
N LEU A 157 -11.70 -17.72 21.14
CA LEU A 157 -11.65 -16.31 20.77
C LEU A 157 -13.05 -15.75 20.53
N LEU A 158 -13.91 -16.50 19.83
CA LEU A 158 -15.29 -16.12 19.57
C LEU A 158 -16.14 -16.08 20.85
N ASP A 159 -15.89 -16.97 21.78
CA ASP A 159 -16.58 -17.01 23.09
C ASP A 159 -16.22 -15.79 23.95
N GLY A 160 -14.99 -15.30 23.84
CA GLY A 160 -14.50 -14.11 24.52
C GLY A 160 -15.01 -12.78 23.96
N LEU A 161 -15.74 -12.75 22.84
CA LEU A 161 -16.24 -11.54 22.23
C LEU A 161 -17.41 -10.92 23.03
N ASP A 162 -17.47 -9.58 23.04
CA ASP A 162 -18.60 -8.85 23.61
C ASP A 162 -19.88 -9.09 22.79
N LYS A 163 -20.82 -9.83 23.37
CA LYS A 163 -22.07 -10.22 22.73
C LYS A 163 -23.05 -9.05 22.50
N THR A 164 -22.75 -7.86 23.06
CA THR A 164 -23.55 -6.66 22.86
C THR A 164 -23.15 -5.87 21.63
N CYS A 165 -21.97 -6.12 21.07
CA CYS A 165 -21.48 -5.47 19.86
C CYS A 165 -22.21 -5.95 18.60
N VAL A 166 -22.30 -5.09 17.63
CA VAL A 166 -22.65 -5.45 16.25
C VAL A 166 -21.38 -5.91 15.54
N SER A 167 -21.46 -6.93 14.72
CA SER A 167 -20.32 -7.42 13.99
C SER A 167 -20.47 -7.34 12.46
N PHE A 168 -19.32 -7.26 11.82
CA PHE A 168 -19.11 -7.36 10.38
C PHE A 168 -17.93 -8.28 10.13
N VAL A 169 -17.76 -8.79 8.91
CA VAL A 169 -16.59 -9.56 8.52
C VAL A 169 -16.19 -9.24 7.09
N GLY A 170 -14.89 -9.13 6.85
CA GLY A 170 -14.30 -9.03 5.52
C GLY A 170 -13.38 -10.20 5.23
N GLU A 171 -13.31 -10.65 3.98
CA GLU A 171 -12.43 -11.70 3.51
C GLU A 171 -11.80 -11.34 2.18
N ASP A 172 -10.49 -11.50 2.11
CA ASP A 172 -9.70 -11.48 0.89
C ASP A 172 -9.17 -12.89 0.64
N PHE A 173 -9.62 -13.51 -0.46
CA PHE A 173 -9.31 -14.90 -0.78
C PHE A 173 -7.95 -15.07 -1.43
N ALA A 174 -7.19 -16.06 -0.95
CA ALA A 174 -6.03 -16.60 -1.64
C ALA A 174 -5.97 -18.13 -1.53
N ARG A 175 -5.26 -18.79 -2.42
CA ARG A 175 -5.07 -20.25 -2.37
C ARG A 175 -3.60 -20.64 -2.24
N SER A 176 -2.75 -20.06 -3.06
CA SER A 176 -1.32 -20.38 -3.11
C SER A 176 -0.51 -19.14 -3.40
N GLY A 177 0.63 -18.99 -2.74
CA GLY A 177 1.50 -17.83 -2.85
C GLY A 177 1.15 -16.72 -1.87
N ASP A 178 -0.12 -16.32 -1.81
CA ASP A 178 -0.64 -15.35 -0.83
C ASP A 178 -1.48 -16.04 0.26
N ARG A 179 -1.84 -15.32 1.30
CA ARG A 179 -2.71 -15.80 2.39
C ARG A 179 -4.12 -15.29 2.22
N THR A 180 -5.10 -16.15 2.51
CA THR A 180 -6.46 -15.66 2.75
C THR A 180 -6.47 -14.91 4.08
N VAL A 181 -7.03 -13.72 4.07
CA VAL A 181 -7.13 -12.88 5.28
C VAL A 181 -8.60 -12.64 5.60
N ILE A 182 -9.00 -13.02 6.81
CA ILE A 182 -10.36 -12.80 7.33
C ILE A 182 -10.27 -11.83 8.50
N VAL A 183 -11.04 -10.74 8.44
CA VAL A 183 -11.05 -9.68 9.45
C VAL A 183 -12.46 -9.52 9.99
N PRO A 184 -12.81 -10.09 11.16
CA PRO A 184 -14.00 -9.70 11.88
C PRO A 184 -13.84 -8.30 12.47
N LEU A 185 -14.91 -7.53 12.48
CA LEU A 185 -14.96 -6.20 13.04
C LEU A 185 -16.11 -6.13 14.06
N LEU A 186 -15.83 -5.63 15.24
CA LEU A 186 -16.84 -5.34 16.25
C LEU A 186 -17.06 -3.84 16.34
N GLN A 187 -18.33 -3.43 16.29
CA GLN A 187 -18.74 -2.06 16.46
C GLN A 187 -19.26 -1.86 17.88
N SER A 188 -18.57 -1.03 18.63
CA SER A 188 -18.98 -0.62 19.97
C SER A 188 -20.06 0.48 19.92
N LYS A 189 -20.61 0.86 21.09
CA LYS A 189 -21.69 1.87 21.19
C LYS A 189 -21.30 3.26 20.70
N ASP A 190 -20.00 3.57 20.70
CA ASP A 190 -19.41 4.80 20.15
C ASP A 190 -19.17 4.74 18.63
N LEU A 191 -19.72 3.73 17.97
CA LEU A 191 -19.62 3.49 16.52
C LEU A 191 -18.20 3.24 16.00
N ILE A 192 -17.25 2.97 16.89
CA ILE A 192 -15.88 2.62 16.49
C ILE A 192 -15.83 1.14 16.13
N LEU A 193 -15.30 0.85 14.94
CA LEU A 193 -15.02 -0.50 14.47
C LEU A 193 -13.63 -0.92 14.90
N LYS A 194 -13.51 -2.08 15.55
CA LYS A 194 -12.23 -2.66 15.97
C LYS A 194 -12.16 -4.13 15.60
N PRO A 195 -11.06 -4.60 15.00
CA PRO A 195 -10.85 -6.03 14.81
C PRO A 195 -10.47 -6.68 16.15
N PRO A 196 -11.21 -7.68 16.63
CA PRO A 196 -10.82 -8.43 17.83
C PRO A 196 -9.61 -9.33 17.56
N PHE A 197 -9.47 -9.81 16.35
CA PHE A 197 -8.34 -10.55 15.81
C PHE A 197 -8.32 -10.46 14.28
N VAL A 198 -7.22 -10.88 13.69
CA VAL A 198 -7.07 -11.09 12.23
C VAL A 198 -6.74 -12.57 12.03
N LEU A 199 -7.39 -13.22 11.08
CA LEU A 199 -7.12 -14.61 10.74
C LEU A 199 -6.42 -14.66 9.38
N GLU A 200 -5.26 -15.31 9.34
CA GLU A 200 -4.49 -15.55 8.13
C GLU A 200 -4.42 -17.04 7.85
N LEU A 201 -4.94 -17.47 6.69
CA LEU A 201 -4.93 -18.86 6.25
C LEU A 201 -3.92 -19.03 5.12
N GLY A 202 -2.92 -19.87 5.32
CA GLY A 202 -1.90 -20.16 4.31
C GLY A 202 -2.13 -21.53 3.66
N ASN A 203 -2.07 -21.59 2.33
CA ASN A 203 -2.20 -22.84 1.55
C ASN A 203 -3.45 -23.68 1.90
N MET A 204 -4.54 -23.02 2.28
CA MET A 204 -5.78 -23.64 2.71
C MET A 204 -6.70 -23.89 1.52
N PRO A 205 -7.22 -25.13 1.30
CA PRO A 205 -8.21 -25.40 0.25
C PRO A 205 -9.51 -24.61 0.48
N PHE A 206 -10.18 -24.17 -0.58
CA PHE A 206 -11.39 -23.33 -0.51
C PHE A 206 -12.51 -23.94 0.32
N ALA A 207 -12.74 -25.25 0.24
CA ALA A 207 -13.76 -25.92 1.06
C ALA A 207 -13.51 -25.76 2.57
N GLN A 208 -12.25 -25.74 3.01
CA GLN A 208 -11.88 -25.54 4.39
C GLN A 208 -11.89 -24.05 4.79
N GLN A 209 -11.59 -23.16 3.86
CA GLN A 209 -11.78 -21.70 4.08
C GLN A 209 -13.27 -21.40 4.27
N GLU A 210 -14.14 -21.96 3.43
CA GLU A 210 -15.59 -21.87 3.55
C GLU A 210 -16.08 -22.42 4.91
N GLN A 211 -15.58 -23.59 5.34
CA GLN A 211 -15.91 -24.18 6.64
C GLN A 211 -15.59 -23.20 7.81
N ILE A 212 -14.41 -22.58 7.78
CA ILE A 212 -14.00 -21.58 8.78
C ILE A 212 -14.90 -20.35 8.71
N MET A 213 -15.18 -19.84 7.52
CA MET A 213 -16.04 -18.67 7.33
C MET A 213 -17.47 -18.94 7.80
N GLN A 214 -18.06 -20.07 7.45
CA GLN A 214 -19.40 -20.46 7.91
C GLN A 214 -19.46 -20.51 9.46
N HIS A 215 -18.43 -21.03 10.12
CA HIS A 215 -18.36 -21.03 11.57
C HIS A 215 -18.29 -19.60 12.14
N LEU A 216 -17.47 -18.73 11.55
CA LEU A 216 -17.40 -17.32 11.95
C LEU A 216 -18.75 -16.61 11.81
N LEU A 217 -19.41 -16.76 10.65
CA LEU A 217 -20.72 -16.16 10.38
C LEU A 217 -21.80 -16.60 11.40
N ALA A 218 -21.73 -17.88 11.82
CA ALA A 218 -22.67 -18.43 12.79
C ALA A 218 -22.40 -17.98 14.24
N LYS A 219 -21.18 -17.59 14.58
CA LYS A 219 -20.74 -17.33 15.96
C LYS A 219 -20.46 -15.87 16.27
N LEU A 220 -20.25 -15.03 15.26
CA LEU A 220 -20.06 -13.60 15.46
C LEU A 220 -21.32 -12.95 16.07
N PRO A 221 -21.18 -12.08 17.09
CA PRO A 221 -22.31 -11.48 17.76
C PRO A 221 -23.04 -10.48 16.85
N ASN A 222 -24.37 -10.55 16.79
CA ASN A 222 -25.22 -9.61 16.06
C ASN A 222 -24.71 -9.25 14.66
N LEU A 223 -24.31 -10.24 13.87
CA LEU A 223 -23.74 -10.06 12.53
C LEU A 223 -24.71 -9.26 11.64
N ARG A 224 -24.19 -8.18 11.02
CA ARG A 224 -24.95 -7.28 10.13
C ARG A 224 -24.52 -7.31 8.69
N GLY A 225 -23.28 -7.71 8.42
CA GLY A 225 -22.79 -7.76 7.07
C GLY A 225 -21.50 -8.54 6.93
N ALA A 226 -21.32 -9.10 5.74
CA ALA A 226 -20.09 -9.74 5.30
C ALA A 226 -19.73 -9.21 3.91
N ALA A 227 -18.45 -8.98 3.68
CA ALA A 227 -17.89 -8.61 2.39
C ALA A 227 -16.77 -9.57 2.02
N LEU A 228 -16.95 -10.30 0.92
CA LEU A 228 -16.00 -11.29 0.44
C LEU A 228 -15.55 -10.88 -0.96
N ASP A 229 -14.25 -10.96 -1.24
CA ASP A 229 -13.77 -10.73 -2.61
C ASP A 229 -14.15 -11.94 -3.48
N ALA A 230 -14.98 -11.70 -4.48
CA ALA A 230 -15.45 -12.74 -5.42
C ALA A 230 -14.65 -12.74 -6.73
N ARG A 231 -13.51 -12.06 -6.80
CA ARG A 231 -12.68 -12.03 -8.02
C ARG A 231 -11.70 -13.20 -8.03
N GLY A 232 -11.70 -13.91 -9.11
CA GLY A 232 -10.61 -14.80 -9.52
C GLY A 232 -10.93 -16.28 -9.57
N ASN A 233 -11.31 -16.98 -8.57
CA ASN A 233 -11.43 -18.46 -8.61
C ASN A 233 -12.57 -19.01 -7.71
N GLY A 234 -13.50 -18.18 -7.39
CA GLY A 234 -14.69 -18.60 -6.64
C GLY A 234 -15.77 -19.18 -7.55
#